data_968d96f98a5bfa9234ee9c57b9bd8f7c
#
_entry.id   968d96f98a5bfa9234ee9c57b9bd8f7c
#
_cell.length_a   1.000
_cell.length_b   1.000
_cell.length_c   1.000
_cell.angle_alpha   90.00
_cell.angle_beta   90.00
_cell.angle_gamma   90.00
#
_symmetry.space_group_name_H-M   'P 1'
#
loop_
_entity.id
_entity.type
_entity.pdbx_description
1 polymer ?
#
loop_
_entity_poly.entity_id
_entity_poly.type
_entity_poly.pdbx_seq_one_letter_code
_entity_poly.pdbx_strand_id
1 'polypeptide(L)'
;MNTAIILGAGQGTRMNSNIAKVLHKVGNKSLLQHVIDSSKPIVDSVNVIVGHNSNSVKNETIGQEINWVQQKEQLGTGHAVQQAIPYIDEGSLCLILYGDVPLIKTQTLQKLASRAEPSGFSLLSVMMENPYGYGRIIRDSKNSILSIVEQKDASKDELQIREINTGIMAIKGTLLIKYLKELEPNNSQGELYLTDIVEKAVKDNVNIASFICESPTEVMGINHKTQ
;
A
#
# COMPACT_ATOMS: atom_id res chain seq x y z
N MET A 1 9.82 8.32 15.06
CA MET A 1 8.52 8.85 14.61
C MET A 1 8.01 8.00 13.47
N ASN A 2 6.75 7.58 13.49
CA ASN A 2 6.17 6.75 12.42
C ASN A 2 5.06 7.52 11.70
N THR A 3 4.91 7.31 10.40
CA THR A 3 3.92 7.99 9.58
C THR A 3 3.10 6.97 8.79
N ALA A 4 1.77 7.04 8.82
CA ALA A 4 0.93 6.30 7.91
C ALA A 4 0.69 7.11 6.62
N ILE A 5 0.79 6.44 5.48
CA ILE A 5 0.42 6.96 4.16
C ILE A 5 -0.65 6.02 3.60
N ILE A 6 -1.90 6.47 3.58
CA ILE A 6 -3.05 5.65 3.21
C ILE A 6 -3.54 6.05 1.83
N LEU A 7 -3.51 5.11 0.87
CA LEU A 7 -3.99 5.33 -0.48
C LEU A 7 -5.52 5.21 -0.52
N GLY A 8 -6.19 6.34 -0.75
CA GLY A 8 -7.66 6.44 -0.85
C GLY A 8 -8.16 7.08 -2.15
N ALA A 9 -7.27 7.35 -3.13
CA ALA A 9 -7.58 8.06 -4.37
C ALA A 9 -8.22 7.21 -5.48
N GLY A 10 -8.31 5.89 -5.30
CA GLY A 10 -8.84 4.96 -6.32
C GLY A 10 -10.29 5.26 -6.69
N GLN A 11 -10.61 5.27 -8.00
CA GLN A 11 -11.95 5.60 -8.51
C GLN A 11 -13.03 4.57 -8.14
N GLY A 12 -12.65 3.33 -7.80
CA GLY A 12 -13.60 2.29 -7.39
C GLY A 12 -14.67 1.95 -8.46
N THR A 13 -14.35 2.03 -9.73
CA THR A 13 -15.28 1.83 -10.87
C THR A 13 -16.04 0.50 -10.76
N ARG A 14 -15.41 -0.54 -10.20
CA ARG A 14 -16.00 -1.86 -9.98
C ARG A 14 -17.09 -1.91 -8.90
N MET A 15 -17.19 -0.87 -8.06
CA MET A 15 -18.21 -0.78 -7.01
C MET A 15 -19.60 -0.38 -7.56
N ASN A 16 -19.70 0.07 -8.82
CA ASN A 16 -20.94 0.58 -9.42
C ASN A 16 -21.70 1.52 -8.47
N SER A 17 -21.01 2.52 -7.93
CA SER A 17 -21.51 3.43 -6.90
C SER A 17 -21.01 4.85 -7.12
N ASN A 18 -21.86 5.83 -6.81
CA ASN A 18 -21.49 7.25 -6.79
C ASN A 18 -20.70 7.64 -5.52
N ILE A 19 -20.59 6.72 -4.56
CA ILE A 19 -19.84 6.92 -3.34
C ILE A 19 -18.39 6.48 -3.59
N ALA A 20 -17.41 7.25 -3.11
CA ALA A 20 -16.01 6.88 -3.17
C ALA A 20 -15.80 5.49 -2.53
N LYS A 21 -15.01 4.63 -3.16
CA LYS A 21 -14.78 3.24 -2.73
C LYS A 21 -14.51 3.12 -1.22
N VAL A 22 -13.62 3.98 -0.72
CA VAL A 22 -13.16 3.97 0.66
C VAL A 22 -14.22 4.42 1.68
N LEU A 23 -15.35 4.99 1.23
CA LEU A 23 -16.48 5.40 2.07
C LEU A 23 -17.55 4.32 2.22
N HIS A 24 -17.49 3.22 1.44
CA HIS A 24 -18.35 2.08 1.72
C HIS A 24 -18.11 1.56 3.13
N LYS A 25 -19.18 1.03 3.76
CA LYS A 25 -19.12 0.65 5.17
C LYS A 25 -19.05 -0.85 5.35
N VAL A 26 -18.24 -1.24 6.32
CA VAL A 26 -18.27 -2.57 6.94
C VAL A 26 -18.70 -2.36 8.39
N GLY A 27 -19.85 -2.92 8.76
CA GLY A 27 -20.53 -2.55 10.01
C GLY A 27 -20.96 -1.08 9.99
N ASN A 28 -20.53 -0.29 10.97
CA ASN A 28 -20.90 1.11 11.13
C ASN A 28 -19.80 2.13 10.71
N LYS A 29 -18.64 1.64 10.23
CA LYS A 29 -17.50 2.46 9.85
C LYS A 29 -17.17 2.32 8.37
N SER A 30 -16.65 3.39 7.75
CA SER A 30 -16.12 3.33 6.38
C SER A 30 -14.87 2.45 6.31
N LEU A 31 -14.56 1.91 5.12
CA LEU A 31 -13.35 1.14 4.89
C LEU A 31 -12.11 1.92 5.33
N LEU A 32 -12.04 3.20 4.94
CA LEU A 32 -10.95 4.09 5.32
C LEU A 32 -10.82 4.27 6.83
N GLN A 33 -11.96 4.43 7.53
CA GLN A 33 -11.96 4.62 8.98
C GLN A 33 -11.38 3.41 9.71
N HIS A 34 -11.67 2.18 9.25
CA HIS A 34 -11.07 0.97 9.80
C HIS A 34 -9.54 0.98 9.68
N VAL A 35 -9.02 1.37 8.51
CA VAL A 35 -7.56 1.43 8.27
C VAL A 35 -6.89 2.51 9.14
N ILE A 36 -7.53 3.68 9.25
CA ILE A 36 -7.05 4.76 10.13
C ILE A 36 -7.00 4.28 11.58
N ASP A 37 -8.10 3.69 12.08
CA ASP A 37 -8.20 3.21 13.46
C ASP A 37 -7.15 2.13 13.77
N SER A 38 -6.84 1.24 12.80
CA SER A 38 -5.83 0.20 12.96
C SER A 38 -4.40 0.72 12.95
N SER A 39 -4.13 1.80 12.20
CA SER A 39 -2.78 2.38 12.08
C SER A 39 -2.47 3.38 13.20
N LYS A 40 -3.45 4.16 13.65
CA LYS A 40 -3.26 5.26 14.61
C LYS A 40 -2.51 4.90 15.90
N PRO A 41 -2.71 3.71 16.51
CA PRO A 41 -1.97 3.36 17.74
C PRO A 41 -0.45 3.23 17.59
N ILE A 42 0.06 3.18 16.34
CA ILE A 42 1.48 2.90 16.05
C ILE A 42 2.15 3.98 15.20
N VAL A 43 1.44 5.06 14.87
CA VAL A 43 1.96 6.18 14.09
C VAL A 43 1.70 7.51 14.78
N ASP A 44 2.58 8.48 14.54
CA ASP A 44 2.47 9.85 15.07
C ASP A 44 1.68 10.76 14.12
N SER A 45 1.64 10.43 12.83
CA SER A 45 0.91 11.19 11.81
C SER A 45 0.22 10.28 10.80
N VAL A 46 -0.91 10.74 10.26
CA VAL A 46 -1.68 10.04 9.23
C VAL A 46 -1.85 10.96 8.02
N ASN A 47 -1.37 10.52 6.87
CA ASN A 47 -1.53 11.18 5.58
C ASN A 47 -2.48 10.32 4.72
N VAL A 48 -3.60 10.87 4.31
CA VAL A 48 -4.57 10.18 3.45
C VAL A 48 -4.53 10.81 2.06
N ILE A 49 -4.19 9.99 1.07
CA ILE A 49 -4.15 10.42 -0.33
C ILE A 49 -5.56 10.26 -0.90
N VAL A 50 -6.11 11.36 -1.40
CA VAL A 50 -7.47 11.44 -1.94
C VAL A 50 -7.45 11.93 -3.40
N GLY A 51 -8.41 11.45 -4.19
CA GLY A 51 -8.61 11.84 -5.58
C GLY A 51 -9.75 12.86 -5.75
N HIS A 52 -10.51 12.72 -6.83
CA HIS A 52 -11.57 13.63 -7.23
C HIS A 52 -12.71 13.80 -6.19
N ASN A 53 -12.99 12.78 -5.38
CA ASN A 53 -14.04 12.79 -4.36
C ASN A 53 -13.54 13.24 -2.97
N SER A 54 -12.48 14.06 -2.92
CA SER A 54 -11.80 14.43 -1.69
C SER A 54 -12.72 15.05 -0.63
N ASN A 55 -13.67 15.90 -1.03
CA ASN A 55 -14.57 16.57 -0.09
C ASN A 55 -15.49 15.59 0.65
N SER A 56 -16.08 14.63 -0.06
CA SER A 56 -16.93 13.61 0.57
C SER A 56 -16.12 12.74 1.52
N VAL A 57 -14.90 12.35 1.14
CA VAL A 57 -14.02 11.54 1.99
C VAL A 57 -13.64 12.30 3.25
N LYS A 58 -13.27 13.57 3.15
CA LYS A 58 -12.93 14.42 4.30
C LYS A 58 -14.11 14.59 5.27
N ASN A 59 -15.30 14.86 4.73
CA ASN A 59 -16.49 15.15 5.55
C ASN A 59 -17.01 13.91 6.29
N GLU A 60 -16.86 12.71 5.73
CA GLU A 60 -17.34 11.47 6.34
C GLU A 60 -16.31 10.79 7.25
N THR A 61 -15.06 11.27 7.28
CA THR A 61 -14.02 10.73 8.15
C THR A 61 -13.99 11.51 9.46
N ILE A 62 -14.28 10.85 10.58
CA ILE A 62 -14.55 11.50 11.87
C ILE A 62 -13.31 11.49 12.78
N GLY A 63 -13.10 12.63 13.47
CA GLY A 63 -12.40 12.74 14.75
C GLY A 63 -10.87 12.59 14.71
N GLN A 64 -10.20 12.91 13.60
CA GLN A 64 -8.76 12.69 13.46
C GLN A 64 -8.03 13.92 12.92
N GLU A 65 -6.85 14.20 13.45
CA GLU A 65 -5.89 15.06 12.77
C GLU A 65 -5.29 14.25 11.60
N ILE A 66 -5.75 14.55 10.39
CA ILE A 66 -5.36 13.89 9.15
C ILE A 66 -4.82 14.94 8.19
N ASN A 67 -3.63 14.66 7.65
CA ASN A 67 -3.11 15.41 6.52
C ASN A 67 -3.74 14.87 5.24
N TRP A 68 -4.56 15.68 4.60
CA TRP A 68 -5.22 15.33 3.35
C TRP A 68 -4.35 15.70 2.16
N VAL A 69 -3.87 14.68 1.44
CA VAL A 69 -2.96 14.83 0.30
C VAL A 69 -3.75 14.63 -0.99
N GLN A 70 -3.76 15.63 -1.86
CA GLN A 70 -4.52 15.58 -3.10
C GLN A 70 -3.71 14.96 -4.23
N GLN A 71 -4.17 13.85 -4.79
CA GLN A 71 -3.70 13.33 -6.07
C GLN A 71 -4.61 13.88 -7.19
N LYS A 72 -4.13 14.85 -7.96
CA LYS A 72 -4.90 15.50 -9.03
C LYS A 72 -5.05 14.60 -10.25
N GLU A 73 -3.97 13.98 -10.68
CA GLU A 73 -3.90 13.07 -11.82
C GLU A 73 -3.64 11.65 -11.34
N GLN A 74 -4.33 10.67 -11.91
CA GLN A 74 -4.20 9.28 -11.49
C GLN A 74 -3.18 8.55 -12.37
N LEU A 75 -1.89 8.81 -12.13
CA LEU A 75 -0.78 8.26 -12.91
C LEU A 75 -0.16 7.02 -12.23
N GLY A 76 -0.92 6.33 -11.40
CA GLY A 76 -0.49 5.11 -10.71
C GLY A 76 -0.32 5.26 -9.19
N THR A 77 -0.04 4.14 -8.53
CA THR A 77 0.11 4.06 -7.07
C THR A 77 1.38 4.75 -6.57
N GLY A 78 2.47 4.68 -7.33
CA GLY A 78 3.70 5.39 -7.05
C GLY A 78 3.50 6.90 -7.10
N HIS A 79 2.80 7.40 -8.15
CA HIS A 79 2.44 8.81 -8.25
C HIS A 79 1.58 9.28 -7.06
N ALA A 80 0.66 8.43 -6.58
CA ALA A 80 -0.13 8.75 -5.40
C ALA A 80 0.77 9.00 -4.18
N VAL A 81 1.70 8.10 -3.90
CA VAL A 81 2.61 8.23 -2.75
C VAL A 81 3.60 9.39 -2.93
N GLN A 82 4.02 9.72 -4.16
CA GLN A 82 4.83 10.91 -4.45
C GLN A 82 4.19 12.20 -3.94
N GLN A 83 2.85 12.31 -3.99
CA GLN A 83 2.15 13.50 -3.48
C GLN A 83 2.33 13.70 -1.97
N ALA A 84 2.66 12.61 -1.24
CA ALA A 84 2.89 12.67 0.20
C ALA A 84 4.33 13.06 0.58
N ILE A 85 5.28 13.15 -0.36
CA ILE A 85 6.69 13.48 -0.08
C ILE A 85 6.85 14.71 0.85
N PRO A 86 6.11 15.82 0.68
CA PRO A 86 6.24 17.00 1.56
C PRO A 86 5.87 16.73 3.03
N TYR A 87 5.20 15.61 3.32
CA TYR A 87 4.74 15.22 4.66
C TYR A 87 5.56 14.06 5.24
N ILE A 88 6.62 13.62 4.55
CA ILE A 88 7.50 12.53 4.98
C ILE A 88 8.73 13.12 5.65
N ASP A 89 8.92 12.80 6.93
CA ASP A 89 10.18 13.03 7.61
C ASP A 89 11.18 11.93 7.20
N GLU A 90 12.38 12.31 6.79
CA GLU A 90 13.43 11.39 6.35
C GLU A 90 13.82 10.38 7.44
N GLY A 91 13.77 10.78 8.70
CA GLY A 91 14.06 9.93 9.86
C GLY A 91 12.90 9.00 10.26
N SER A 92 11.69 9.23 9.74
CA SER A 92 10.51 8.44 10.09
C SER A 92 10.48 7.07 9.42
N LEU A 93 9.70 6.14 9.98
CA LEU A 93 9.25 4.93 9.31
C LEU A 93 7.86 5.19 8.73
N CYS A 94 7.71 5.02 7.42
CA CYS A 94 6.46 5.19 6.69
C CYS A 94 5.75 3.84 6.53
N LEU A 95 4.52 3.75 7.04
CA LEU A 95 3.60 2.64 6.78
C LEU A 95 2.74 2.99 5.58
N ILE A 96 2.90 2.29 4.47
CA ILE A 96 2.07 2.47 3.28
C ILE A 96 0.93 1.48 3.35
N LEU A 97 -0.30 2.00 3.31
CA LEU A 97 -1.54 1.25 3.51
C LEU A 97 -2.54 1.57 2.41
N TYR A 98 -3.51 0.68 2.23
CA TYR A 98 -4.61 0.88 1.29
C TYR A 98 -5.91 1.11 2.06
N GLY A 99 -6.62 2.19 1.74
CA GLY A 99 -7.86 2.60 2.42
C GLY A 99 -9.05 1.66 2.21
N ASP A 100 -8.89 0.64 1.37
CA ASP A 100 -9.89 -0.38 1.07
C ASP A 100 -9.58 -1.76 1.68
N VAL A 101 -8.58 -1.84 2.59
CA VAL A 101 -8.21 -3.05 3.33
C VAL A 101 -8.65 -2.91 4.81
N PRO A 102 -9.96 -2.99 5.11
CA PRO A 102 -10.51 -2.61 6.42
C PRO A 102 -10.19 -3.57 7.54
N LEU A 103 -9.80 -4.81 7.22
CA LEU A 103 -9.58 -5.86 8.22
C LEU A 103 -8.14 -5.97 8.69
N ILE A 104 -7.26 -5.08 8.23
CA ILE A 104 -5.85 -5.04 8.67
C ILE A 104 -5.77 -4.78 10.17
N LYS A 105 -4.96 -5.58 10.87
CA LYS A 105 -4.82 -5.49 12.32
C LYS A 105 -3.63 -4.65 12.74
N THR A 106 -3.78 -3.93 13.84
CA THR A 106 -2.69 -3.16 14.46
C THR A 106 -1.46 -4.03 14.75
N GLN A 107 -1.66 -5.26 15.25
CA GLN A 107 -0.57 -6.19 15.55
C GLN A 107 0.22 -6.59 14.30
N THR A 108 -0.44 -6.76 13.17
CA THR A 108 0.21 -7.05 11.89
C THR A 108 1.06 -5.87 11.43
N LEU A 109 0.54 -4.65 11.56
CA LEU A 109 1.27 -3.43 11.26
C LEU A 109 2.46 -3.21 12.20
N GLN A 110 2.32 -3.48 13.50
CA GLN A 110 3.42 -3.46 14.47
C GLN A 110 4.54 -4.44 14.09
N LYS A 111 4.17 -5.67 13.75
CA LYS A 111 5.12 -6.69 13.29
C LYS A 111 5.83 -6.25 12.01
N LEU A 112 5.11 -5.62 11.08
CA LEU A 112 5.68 -5.09 9.85
C LEU A 112 6.69 -3.98 10.14
N ALA A 113 6.33 -3.02 11.00
CA ALA A 113 7.20 -1.93 11.40
C ALA A 113 8.49 -2.44 12.08
N SER A 114 8.37 -3.37 13.03
CA SER A 114 9.53 -3.97 13.71
C SER A 114 10.47 -4.70 12.74
N ARG A 115 9.94 -5.34 11.71
CA ARG A 115 10.77 -6.01 10.70
C ARG A 115 11.51 -5.05 9.78
N ALA A 116 11.03 -3.83 9.63
CA ALA A 116 11.72 -2.81 8.85
C ALA A 116 12.94 -2.22 9.59
N GLU A 117 12.99 -2.26 10.93
CA GLU A 117 14.05 -1.61 11.71
C GLU A 117 15.48 -1.94 11.29
N PRO A 118 15.86 -3.22 11.01
CA PRO A 118 17.25 -3.54 10.70
C PRO A 118 17.75 -3.00 9.36
N SER A 119 16.88 -2.97 8.34
CA SER A 119 17.25 -2.64 6.96
C SER A 119 16.54 -1.40 6.41
N GLY A 120 15.58 -0.89 7.13
CA GLY A 120 14.76 0.24 6.71
C GLY A 120 13.63 -0.12 5.75
N PHE A 121 13.39 -1.42 5.43
CA PHE A 121 12.31 -1.81 4.52
C PHE A 121 11.74 -3.19 4.83
N SER A 122 10.41 -3.28 4.92
CA SER A 122 9.70 -4.55 5.05
C SER A 122 8.41 -4.59 4.23
N LEU A 123 8.03 -5.79 3.76
CA LEU A 123 6.82 -6.06 2.98
C LEU A 123 5.92 -7.07 3.69
N LEU A 124 4.61 -6.87 3.54
CA LEU A 124 3.59 -7.84 3.88
C LEU A 124 3.13 -8.56 2.62
N SER A 125 3.28 -9.88 2.58
CA SER A 125 2.77 -10.74 1.52
C SER A 125 1.72 -11.70 2.05
N VAL A 126 1.04 -12.41 1.17
CA VAL A 126 0.08 -13.46 1.53
C VAL A 126 0.06 -14.55 0.46
N MET A 127 -0.20 -15.80 0.88
CA MET A 127 -0.42 -16.92 -0.04
C MET A 127 -1.88 -16.94 -0.48
N MET A 128 -2.13 -16.96 -1.80
CA MET A 128 -3.46 -17.02 -2.39
C MET A 128 -3.62 -18.27 -3.25
N GLU A 129 -4.76 -18.94 -3.15
CA GLU A 129 -5.11 -20.04 -4.07
C GLU A 129 -5.33 -19.52 -5.48
N ASN A 130 -6.02 -18.40 -5.60
CA ASN A 130 -6.19 -17.68 -6.87
C ASN A 130 -5.54 -16.30 -6.76
N PRO A 131 -4.29 -16.14 -7.25
CA PRO A 131 -3.55 -14.88 -7.17
C PRO A 131 -3.90 -13.90 -8.29
N TYR A 132 -4.93 -14.17 -9.10
CA TYR A 132 -5.31 -13.34 -10.24
C TYR A 132 -5.57 -11.87 -9.85
N GLY A 133 -4.96 -10.95 -10.59
CA GLY A 133 -5.12 -9.50 -10.39
C GLY A 133 -4.17 -8.86 -9.37
N TYR A 134 -3.28 -9.65 -8.74
CA TYR A 134 -2.29 -9.16 -7.79
C TYR A 134 -0.87 -9.20 -8.36
N GLY A 135 0.02 -8.37 -7.83
CA GLY A 135 1.46 -8.46 -8.07
C GLY A 135 2.06 -9.70 -7.40
N ARG A 136 3.01 -10.33 -8.05
CA ARG A 136 3.73 -11.54 -7.57
C ARG A 136 5.02 -11.15 -6.88
N ILE A 137 5.31 -11.77 -5.74
CA ILE A 137 6.60 -11.61 -5.07
C ILE A 137 7.62 -12.55 -5.74
N ILE A 138 8.63 -11.97 -6.34
CA ILE A 138 9.73 -12.72 -6.95
C ILE A 138 10.85 -12.87 -5.94
N ARG A 139 11.33 -14.12 -5.77
CA ARG A 139 12.41 -14.44 -4.83
C ARG A 139 13.56 -15.15 -5.52
N ASP A 140 14.76 -14.99 -4.98
CA ASP A 140 15.93 -15.77 -5.38
C ASP A 140 15.96 -17.16 -4.71
N SER A 141 16.98 -17.94 -5.05
CA SER A 141 17.19 -19.29 -4.48
C SER A 141 17.47 -19.29 -2.97
N LYS A 142 17.81 -18.15 -2.37
CA LYS A 142 18.02 -17.94 -0.94
C LYS A 142 16.79 -17.38 -0.23
N ASN A 143 15.65 -17.30 -0.96
CA ASN A 143 14.40 -16.76 -0.48
C ASN A 143 14.40 -15.23 -0.21
N SER A 144 15.39 -14.49 -0.75
CA SER A 144 15.40 -13.03 -0.71
C SER A 144 14.45 -12.46 -1.76
N ILE A 145 13.79 -11.33 -1.45
CA ILE A 145 12.94 -10.64 -2.42
C ILE A 145 13.83 -9.98 -3.48
N LEU A 146 13.47 -10.18 -4.75
CA LEU A 146 14.11 -9.56 -5.91
C LEU A 146 13.27 -8.42 -6.47
N SER A 147 11.97 -8.66 -6.66
CA SER A 147 11.04 -7.70 -7.25
C SER A 147 9.60 -8.07 -6.95
N ILE A 148 8.69 -7.18 -7.34
CA ILE A 148 7.26 -7.44 -7.46
C ILE A 148 6.88 -7.24 -8.92
N VAL A 149 6.26 -8.26 -9.55
CA VAL A 149 5.80 -8.19 -10.92
C VAL A 149 4.28 -8.13 -10.95
N GLU A 150 3.73 -7.06 -11.52
CA GLU A 150 2.30 -6.88 -11.60
C GLU A 150 1.64 -7.87 -12.58
N GLN A 151 0.37 -8.22 -12.33
CA GLN A 151 -0.39 -9.23 -13.11
C GLN A 151 -0.28 -9.03 -14.63
N LYS A 152 -0.28 -7.79 -15.11
CA LYS A 152 -0.29 -7.48 -16.56
C LYS A 152 1.08 -7.58 -17.20
N ASP A 153 2.14 -7.51 -16.41
CA ASP A 153 3.53 -7.54 -16.86
C ASP A 153 4.19 -8.89 -16.59
N ALA A 154 3.50 -9.78 -15.85
CA ALA A 154 4.03 -11.09 -15.46
C ALA A 154 4.09 -12.09 -16.62
N SER A 155 5.21 -12.81 -16.72
CA SER A 155 5.38 -13.97 -17.59
C SER A 155 4.48 -15.13 -17.17
N LYS A 156 4.38 -16.17 -18.05
CA LYS A 156 3.58 -17.36 -17.74
C LYS A 156 4.05 -18.10 -16.48
N ASP A 157 5.35 -18.13 -16.24
CA ASP A 157 5.93 -18.80 -15.07
C ASP A 157 5.69 -17.97 -13.80
N GLU A 158 5.84 -16.65 -13.86
CA GLU A 158 5.56 -15.74 -12.74
C GLU A 158 4.08 -15.77 -12.34
N LEU A 159 3.16 -15.93 -13.30
CA LEU A 159 1.73 -16.06 -13.03
C LEU A 159 1.38 -17.31 -12.17
N GLN A 160 2.24 -18.33 -12.12
CA GLN A 160 2.06 -19.51 -11.26
C GLN A 160 2.42 -19.26 -9.80
N ILE A 161 3.13 -18.18 -9.50
CA ILE A 161 3.51 -17.81 -8.13
C ILE A 161 2.26 -17.46 -7.33
N ARG A 162 2.10 -18.11 -6.17
CA ARG A 162 0.96 -17.91 -5.28
C ARG A 162 1.19 -16.88 -4.18
N GLU A 163 2.45 -16.50 -3.93
CA GLU A 163 2.78 -15.43 -3.00
C GLU A 163 2.55 -14.08 -3.69
N ILE A 164 1.58 -13.34 -3.16
CA ILE A 164 1.20 -12.05 -3.73
C ILE A 164 1.61 -10.89 -2.83
N ASN A 165 1.84 -9.75 -3.47
CA ASN A 165 2.02 -8.48 -2.81
C ASN A 165 0.68 -7.95 -2.30
N THR A 166 0.61 -7.62 -1.01
CA THR A 166 -0.57 -6.97 -0.43
C THR A 166 -0.60 -5.45 -0.68
N GLY A 167 0.52 -4.88 -1.12
CA GLY A 167 0.75 -3.45 -1.21
C GLY A 167 1.10 -2.79 0.12
N ILE A 168 0.92 -3.50 1.24
CA ILE A 168 1.21 -2.99 2.58
C ILE A 168 2.69 -3.15 2.87
N MET A 169 3.37 -2.04 3.21
CA MET A 169 4.81 -2.04 3.46
C MET A 169 5.20 -0.99 4.51
N ALA A 170 6.34 -1.22 5.15
CA ALA A 170 6.99 -0.24 6.02
C ALA A 170 8.37 0.08 5.46
N ILE A 171 8.65 1.35 5.24
CA ILE A 171 9.89 1.81 4.62
C ILE A 171 10.36 3.11 5.28
N LYS A 172 11.68 3.24 5.51
CA LYS A 172 12.30 4.44 6.05
C LYS A 172 12.11 5.63 5.09
N GLY A 173 11.76 6.79 5.63
CA GLY A 173 11.45 7.99 4.85
C GLY A 173 12.54 8.37 3.85
N THR A 174 13.83 8.29 4.25
CA THR A 174 14.96 8.53 3.34
C THR A 174 14.93 7.61 2.12
N LEU A 175 14.68 6.30 2.30
CA LEU A 175 14.61 5.33 1.21
C LEU A 175 13.36 5.55 0.35
N LEU A 176 12.21 5.80 0.99
CA LEU A 176 10.96 6.04 0.28
C LEU A 176 11.07 7.26 -0.63
N ILE A 177 11.54 8.40 -0.11
CA ILE A 177 11.70 9.64 -0.88
C ILE A 177 12.66 9.42 -2.06
N LYS A 178 13.78 8.72 -1.82
CA LYS A 178 14.76 8.40 -2.86
C LYS A 178 14.09 7.62 -4.00
N TYR A 179 13.50 6.47 -3.69
CA TYR A 179 12.96 5.58 -4.73
C TYR A 179 11.72 6.13 -5.41
N LEU A 180 10.88 6.90 -4.72
CA LEU A 180 9.74 7.58 -5.34
C LEU A 180 10.18 8.57 -6.42
N LYS A 181 11.30 9.30 -6.23
CA LYS A 181 11.84 10.24 -7.23
C LYS A 181 12.40 9.55 -8.47
N GLU A 182 12.75 8.28 -8.35
CA GLU A 182 13.34 7.47 -9.42
C GLU A 182 12.30 6.63 -10.20
N LEU A 183 11.01 6.68 -9.83
CA LEU A 183 9.97 5.92 -10.52
C LEU A 183 9.81 6.41 -11.96
N GLU A 184 9.65 5.45 -12.87
CA GLU A 184 9.43 5.66 -14.29
C GLU A 184 8.22 4.85 -14.78
N PRO A 185 7.45 5.32 -15.77
CA PRO A 185 6.26 4.63 -16.26
C PRO A 185 6.61 3.52 -17.28
N ASN A 186 7.62 2.69 -16.98
CA ASN A 186 8.19 1.68 -17.88
C ASN A 186 7.45 0.32 -17.73
N ASN A 187 6.11 0.33 -17.89
CA ASN A 187 5.27 -0.86 -17.78
C ASN A 187 4.13 -0.83 -18.79
N SER A 188 3.37 -1.92 -18.91
CA SER A 188 2.30 -2.08 -19.88
C SER A 188 1.16 -1.07 -19.76
N GLN A 189 1.03 -0.41 -18.62
CA GLN A 189 -0.01 0.58 -18.36
C GLN A 189 0.49 2.03 -18.49
N GLY A 190 1.81 2.26 -18.58
CA GLY A 190 2.40 3.60 -18.60
C GLY A 190 2.18 4.36 -17.29
N GLU A 191 2.06 3.65 -16.16
CA GLU A 191 1.81 4.20 -14.83
C GLU A 191 3.08 4.14 -13.95
N LEU A 192 3.16 5.00 -12.95
CA LEU A 192 4.18 4.93 -11.92
C LEU A 192 3.74 3.89 -10.87
N TYR A 193 4.30 2.68 -10.96
CA TYR A 193 4.00 1.63 -9.99
C TYR A 193 4.78 1.82 -8.70
N LEU A 194 4.08 1.80 -7.56
CA LEU A 194 4.74 1.84 -6.26
C LEU A 194 5.62 0.60 -6.03
N THR A 195 5.24 -0.53 -6.60
CA THR A 195 5.96 -1.81 -6.49
C THR A 195 7.37 -1.78 -7.06
N ASP A 196 7.67 -0.84 -7.98
CA ASP A 196 8.99 -0.70 -8.58
C ASP A 196 10.06 -0.19 -7.59
N ILE A 197 9.65 0.41 -6.45
CA ILE A 197 10.60 0.77 -5.39
C ILE A 197 11.32 -0.45 -4.80
N VAL A 198 10.71 -1.63 -4.88
CA VAL A 198 11.28 -2.89 -4.38
C VAL A 198 12.51 -3.27 -5.21
N GLU A 199 12.40 -3.28 -6.52
CA GLU A 199 13.53 -3.58 -7.41
C GLU A 199 14.66 -2.55 -7.25
N LYS A 200 14.31 -1.26 -7.08
CA LYS A 200 15.31 -0.20 -6.83
C LYS A 200 16.04 -0.41 -5.51
N ALA A 201 15.33 -0.78 -4.46
CA ALA A 201 15.93 -1.09 -3.16
C ALA A 201 16.88 -2.31 -3.24
N VAL A 202 16.48 -3.35 -3.98
CA VAL A 202 17.32 -4.54 -4.21
C VAL A 202 18.59 -4.16 -4.98
N LYS A 203 18.50 -3.33 -6.02
CA LYS A 203 19.66 -2.81 -6.77
C LYS A 203 20.64 -2.02 -5.89
N ASP A 204 20.13 -1.34 -4.87
CA ASP A 204 20.94 -0.64 -3.86
C ASP A 204 21.45 -1.57 -2.74
N ASN A 205 21.26 -2.88 -2.85
CA ASN A 205 21.59 -3.88 -1.82
C ASN A 205 20.88 -3.67 -0.48
N VAL A 206 19.70 -3.06 -0.48
CA VAL A 206 18.85 -2.97 0.70
C VAL A 206 18.19 -4.35 0.91
N ASN A 207 18.44 -4.95 2.07
CA ASN A 207 17.79 -6.20 2.44
C ASN A 207 16.32 -5.93 2.82
N ILE A 208 15.38 -6.44 2.02
CA ILE A 208 13.96 -6.24 2.26
C ILE A 208 13.44 -7.39 3.13
N ALA A 209 13.08 -7.07 4.37
CA ALA A 209 12.41 -8.03 5.24
C ALA A 209 10.98 -8.30 4.74
N SER A 210 10.46 -9.50 5.01
CA SER A 210 9.07 -9.81 4.70
C SER A 210 8.49 -10.81 5.68
N PHE A 211 7.17 -10.87 5.73
CA PHE A 211 6.48 -12.01 6.30
C PHE A 211 5.15 -12.25 5.59
N ILE A 212 4.73 -13.51 5.60
CA ILE A 212 3.48 -13.94 4.99
C ILE A 212 2.37 -13.78 6.03
N CYS A 213 1.31 -13.04 5.68
CA CYS A 213 0.11 -12.95 6.49
C CYS A 213 -0.61 -14.30 6.51
N GLU A 214 -0.98 -14.76 7.70
CA GLU A 214 -1.65 -16.06 7.89
C GLU A 214 -3.10 -16.05 7.37
N SER A 215 -3.76 -14.88 7.44
CA SER A 215 -5.14 -14.72 7.02
C SER A 215 -5.25 -13.88 5.75
N PRO A 216 -5.59 -14.48 4.59
CA PRO A 216 -5.81 -13.71 3.37
C PRO A 216 -6.89 -12.63 3.53
N THR A 217 -7.95 -12.89 4.28
CA THR A 217 -9.05 -11.95 4.50
C THR A 217 -8.61 -10.66 5.20
N GLU A 218 -7.55 -10.72 6.02
CA GLU A 218 -7.02 -9.56 6.73
C GLU A 218 -6.44 -8.50 5.78
N VAL A 219 -5.86 -8.96 4.67
CA VAL A 219 -5.10 -8.11 3.73
C VAL A 219 -5.80 -7.92 2.39
N MET A 220 -7.00 -8.46 2.23
CA MET A 220 -7.78 -8.30 1.01
C MET A 220 -8.46 -6.94 0.94
N GLY A 221 -8.28 -6.25 -0.19
CA GLY A 221 -9.05 -5.06 -0.52
C GLY A 221 -10.48 -5.40 -0.94
N ILE A 222 -11.46 -4.65 -0.44
CA ILE A 222 -12.85 -4.79 -0.83
C ILE A 222 -13.06 -4.09 -2.17
N ASN A 223 -13.32 -4.84 -3.24
CA ASN A 223 -13.49 -4.36 -4.61
C ASN A 223 -14.93 -4.43 -5.13
N HIS A 224 -15.79 -5.22 -4.47
CA HIS A 224 -17.20 -5.43 -4.81
C HIS A 224 -18.06 -5.41 -3.55
N LYS A 225 -19.34 -5.01 -3.69
CA LYS A 225 -20.30 -4.95 -2.56
C LYS A 225 -20.60 -6.31 -1.91
N THR A 226 -20.24 -7.40 -2.58
CA THR A 226 -20.43 -8.77 -2.10
C THR A 226 -19.24 -9.35 -1.35
N GLN A 227 -18.13 -8.64 -1.29
CA GLN A 227 -16.96 -8.95 -0.46
C GLN A 227 -17.08 -8.34 0.93
#